data_ad2d4aaa5e1914658499a37720d73bea
#
_entry.id   ad2d4aaa5e1914658499a37720d73bea
#
_cell.length_a   1.000
_cell.length_b   1.000
_cell.length_c   1.000
_cell.angle_alpha   90.00
_cell.angle_beta   90.00
_cell.angle_gamma   90.00
#
_symmetry.space_group_name_H-M   'P 1'
#
loop_
_entity.id
_entity.type
_entity.pdbx_description
1 polymer ?
#
loop_
_entity_poly.entity_id
_entity_poly.type
_entity_poly.pdbx_seq_one_letter_code
_entity_poly.pdbx_strand_id
1 'polypeptide(L)'
;AYAEPDCYEMVVSEDGRWQARRKPSAQSDKEEALRQVCPFSQEGPDEDQVAELHYAANAALDPAIGYHRDCFAGSVVEGVFRHEGSSGGLTSWLLYELLAKGKVDGVIHVGSGTTTDERFSYSISTSLPELVGRAKSRYYPVEMSSVLTEINRLEGVYLLVGLPCFIKAVRRLELAGYIVSGKIRYTAALVCGHLKSKRFSSY
;
A
#
# COMPACT_ATOMS: atom_id res chain seq x y z
N ALA A 1 8.42 -1.75 12.16
CA ALA A 1 9.62 -0.97 11.84
C ALA A 1 9.27 0.50 11.60
N TYR A 2 8.35 0.83 10.66
CA TYR A 2 8.04 2.23 10.36
C TYR A 2 7.56 3.02 11.60
N ALA A 3 6.60 2.50 12.36
CA ALA A 3 6.08 3.20 13.55
C ALA A 3 7.14 3.39 14.67
N GLU A 4 8.07 2.45 14.78
CA GLU A 4 9.10 2.44 15.83
C GLU A 4 10.47 2.12 15.23
N PRO A 5 11.08 3.05 14.45
CA PRO A 5 12.33 2.81 13.74
C PRO A 5 13.54 2.64 14.66
N ASP A 6 13.48 3.17 15.88
CA ASP A 6 14.56 3.01 16.87
C ASP A 6 14.58 1.60 17.48
N CYS A 7 13.41 0.94 17.51
CA CYS A 7 13.25 -0.38 18.13
C CYS A 7 13.24 -1.52 17.09
N TYR A 8 12.81 -1.25 15.86
CA TYR A 8 12.58 -2.27 14.84
C TYR A 8 13.16 -1.87 13.48
N GLU A 9 13.64 -2.86 12.77
CA GLU A 9 14.12 -2.73 11.38
C GLU A 9 13.43 -3.74 10.47
N MET A 10 13.36 -3.45 9.16
CA MET A 10 12.93 -4.42 8.16
C MET A 10 14.14 -5.23 7.69
N VAL A 11 14.03 -6.54 7.71
CA VAL A 11 15.06 -7.47 7.24
C VAL A 11 14.48 -8.49 6.29
N VAL A 12 15.29 -8.98 5.37
CA VAL A 12 14.92 -10.10 4.51
C VAL A 12 15.30 -11.40 5.22
N SER A 13 14.31 -12.27 5.43
CA SER A 13 14.52 -13.60 6.01
C SER A 13 15.24 -14.55 5.04
N GLU A 14 15.69 -15.70 5.54
CA GLU A 14 16.38 -16.71 4.72
C GLU A 14 15.52 -17.25 3.57
N ASP A 15 14.20 -17.28 3.74
CA ASP A 15 13.25 -17.67 2.70
C ASP A 15 12.88 -16.53 1.72
N GLY A 16 13.53 -15.37 1.85
CA GLY A 16 13.39 -14.24 0.95
C GLY A 16 12.13 -13.40 1.15
N ARG A 17 11.64 -13.28 2.40
CA ARG A 17 10.49 -12.43 2.77
C ARG A 17 10.92 -11.30 3.68
N TRP A 18 10.23 -10.16 3.59
CA TRP A 18 10.42 -9.07 4.52
C TRP A 18 9.80 -9.39 5.88
N GLN A 19 10.57 -9.14 6.95
CA GLN A 19 10.13 -9.30 8.33
C GLN A 19 10.58 -8.11 9.17
N ALA A 20 9.72 -7.67 10.09
CA ALA A 20 10.14 -6.72 11.13
C ALA A 20 10.93 -7.48 12.20
N ARG A 21 12.12 -7.00 12.51
CA ARG A 21 13.01 -7.57 13.54
C ARG A 21 13.31 -6.52 14.60
N ARG A 22 13.22 -6.90 15.87
CA ARG A 22 13.64 -6.05 16.98
C ARG A 22 15.15 -5.85 16.94
N LYS A 23 15.59 -4.61 17.06
CA LYS A 23 17.00 -4.27 17.12
C LYS A 23 17.59 -4.69 18.47
N PRO A 24 18.81 -5.22 18.54
CA PRO A 24 19.48 -5.57 19.81
C PRO A 24 19.64 -4.36 20.75
N SER A 25 19.77 -3.16 20.18
CA SER A 25 19.91 -1.89 20.90
C SER A 25 18.60 -1.30 21.43
N ALA A 26 17.46 -1.92 21.16
CA ALA A 26 16.17 -1.39 21.57
C ALA A 26 16.02 -1.38 23.10
N GLN A 27 15.93 -0.19 23.69
CA GLN A 27 15.86 0.01 25.13
C GLN A 27 14.44 -0.03 25.69
N SER A 28 13.43 0.17 24.85
CA SER A 28 12.02 0.18 25.24
C SER A 28 11.26 -0.95 24.58
N ASP A 29 10.27 -1.45 25.28
CA ASP A 29 9.28 -2.36 24.74
C ASP A 29 8.06 -1.55 24.32
N LYS A 30 7.89 -1.41 23.00
CA LYS A 30 6.75 -0.72 22.39
C LYS A 30 5.86 -1.69 21.63
N GLU A 31 5.81 -2.94 22.06
CA GLU A 31 4.98 -3.97 21.42
C GLU A 31 3.50 -3.56 21.36
N GLU A 32 2.98 -2.94 22.41
CA GLU A 32 1.59 -2.46 22.46
C GLU A 32 1.28 -1.55 21.26
N ALA A 33 2.10 -0.52 21.05
CA ALA A 33 1.94 0.40 19.92
C ALA A 33 2.02 -0.32 18.56
N LEU A 34 2.90 -1.31 18.44
CA LEU A 34 3.00 -2.10 17.21
C LEU A 34 1.80 -3.01 16.97
N ARG A 35 1.21 -3.58 18.02
CA ARG A 35 0.02 -4.41 17.92
C ARG A 35 -1.18 -3.61 17.43
N GLN A 36 -1.31 -2.35 17.82
CA GLN A 36 -2.36 -1.45 17.34
C GLN A 36 -2.27 -1.19 15.82
N VAL A 37 -1.07 -1.10 15.26
CA VAL A 37 -0.88 -0.80 13.83
C VAL A 37 -0.64 -2.02 12.95
N CYS A 38 -0.32 -3.18 13.53
CA CYS A 38 -0.08 -4.42 12.78
C CYS A 38 -1.38 -4.93 12.14
N PRO A 39 -1.45 -5.12 10.81
CA PRO A 39 -2.68 -5.52 10.13
C PRO A 39 -3.14 -6.95 10.49
N PHE A 40 -2.27 -7.74 11.09
CA PHE A 40 -2.55 -9.12 11.52
C PHE A 40 -2.83 -9.25 13.02
N SER A 41 -2.70 -8.16 13.77
CA SER A 41 -3.07 -8.12 15.19
C SER A 41 -4.58 -7.96 15.35
N GLN A 42 -5.12 -8.57 16.40
CA GLN A 42 -6.51 -8.40 16.81
C GLN A 42 -6.74 -7.17 17.73
N GLU A 43 -5.69 -6.50 18.15
CA GLU A 43 -5.76 -5.39 19.11
C GLU A 43 -6.08 -4.03 18.46
N GLY A 44 -5.76 -3.86 17.17
CA GLY A 44 -6.13 -2.65 16.43
C GLY A 44 -7.45 -2.83 15.66
N PRO A 45 -8.04 -1.74 15.12
CA PRO A 45 -9.30 -1.77 14.41
C PRO A 45 -9.27 -2.77 13.23
N ASP A 46 -10.33 -3.56 13.09
CA ASP A 46 -10.51 -4.47 11.95
C ASP A 46 -10.91 -3.73 10.67
N GLU A 47 -11.17 -4.46 9.59
CA GLU A 47 -11.51 -3.89 8.30
C GLU A 47 -12.83 -3.13 8.33
N ASP A 48 -13.84 -3.65 9.04
CA ASP A 48 -15.15 -3.03 9.15
C ASP A 48 -15.08 -1.75 9.99
N GLN A 49 -14.37 -1.75 11.10
CA GLN A 49 -14.13 -0.57 11.92
C GLN A 49 -13.35 0.51 11.16
N VAL A 50 -12.32 0.13 10.40
CA VAL A 50 -11.59 1.08 9.53
C VAL A 50 -12.50 1.62 8.44
N ALA A 51 -13.33 0.78 7.82
CA ALA A 51 -14.26 1.19 6.77
C ALA A 51 -15.36 2.10 7.32
N GLU A 52 -15.88 1.83 8.50
CA GLU A 52 -16.86 2.67 9.18
C GLU A 52 -16.34 4.08 9.39
N LEU A 53 -15.11 4.23 9.88
CA LEU A 53 -14.47 5.53 10.11
C LEU A 53 -14.23 6.34 8.82
N HIS A 54 -13.93 5.66 7.71
CA HIS A 54 -13.53 6.34 6.48
C HIS A 54 -14.65 6.43 5.42
N TYR A 55 -15.62 5.52 5.39
CA TYR A 55 -16.52 5.33 4.24
C TYR A 55 -17.99 5.24 4.59
N ALA A 56 -18.40 4.97 5.84
CA ALA A 56 -19.77 4.66 6.23
C ALA A 56 -20.80 5.73 5.81
N ALA A 57 -20.42 7.00 5.80
CA ALA A 57 -21.32 8.10 5.42
C ALA A 57 -21.90 7.98 4.00
N ASN A 58 -21.24 7.23 3.10
CA ASN A 58 -21.63 7.08 1.70
C ASN A 58 -21.60 5.63 1.20
N ALA A 59 -21.66 4.66 2.11
CA ALA A 59 -21.58 3.24 1.80
C ALA A 59 -22.71 2.46 2.46
N ALA A 60 -23.11 1.34 1.84
CA ALA A 60 -23.98 0.34 2.43
C ALA A 60 -23.12 -0.75 3.09
N LEU A 61 -23.61 -1.33 4.18
CA LEU A 61 -22.98 -2.49 4.80
C LEU A 61 -23.66 -3.76 4.31
N ASP A 62 -22.90 -4.66 3.73
CA ASP A 62 -23.32 -6.02 3.36
C ASP A 62 -22.56 -7.05 4.20
N PRO A 63 -23.23 -8.08 4.76
CA PRO A 63 -22.56 -9.06 5.62
C PRO A 63 -21.48 -9.90 4.94
N ALA A 64 -21.50 -10.01 3.61
CA ALA A 64 -20.55 -10.82 2.85
C ALA A 64 -19.35 -10.03 2.31
N ILE A 65 -19.56 -8.75 1.95
CA ILE A 65 -18.54 -7.93 1.29
C ILE A 65 -18.16 -6.67 2.10
N GLY A 66 -18.80 -6.43 3.25
CA GLY A 66 -18.51 -5.28 4.11
C GLY A 66 -19.10 -3.97 3.57
N TYR A 67 -18.52 -2.84 4.00
CA TYR A 67 -18.91 -1.52 3.52
C TYR A 67 -18.58 -1.35 2.04
N HIS A 68 -19.58 -1.07 1.22
CA HIS A 68 -19.44 -0.85 -0.21
C HIS A 68 -20.41 0.21 -0.71
N ARG A 69 -20.10 0.82 -1.82
CA ARG A 69 -20.99 1.71 -2.54
C ARG A 69 -21.52 1.05 -3.80
N ASP A 70 -20.63 0.61 -4.66
CA ASP A 70 -20.96 0.03 -5.95
C ASP A 70 -19.98 -1.10 -6.28
N CYS A 71 -20.43 -2.07 -7.10
CA CYS A 71 -19.59 -3.14 -7.64
C CYS A 71 -19.63 -3.10 -9.16
N PHE A 72 -18.47 -3.04 -9.80
CA PHE A 72 -18.34 -2.96 -11.25
C PHE A 72 -17.46 -4.09 -11.81
N ALA A 73 -17.80 -4.54 -13.02
CA ALA A 73 -16.97 -5.43 -13.80
C ALA A 73 -16.76 -4.85 -15.20
N GLY A 74 -15.52 -4.88 -15.70
CA GLY A 74 -15.22 -4.32 -17.00
C GLY A 74 -13.75 -4.29 -17.35
N SER A 75 -13.44 -3.65 -18.48
CA SER A 75 -12.08 -3.35 -18.91
C SER A 75 -12.03 -1.97 -19.55
N VAL A 76 -10.84 -1.37 -19.56
CA VAL A 76 -10.61 -0.07 -20.20
C VAL A 76 -10.57 -0.28 -21.72
N VAL A 77 -11.32 0.55 -22.45
CA VAL A 77 -11.37 0.53 -23.92
C VAL A 77 -10.51 1.60 -24.57
N GLU A 78 -10.08 2.60 -23.79
CA GLU A 78 -9.26 3.71 -24.27
C GLU A 78 -7.77 3.54 -23.95
N GLY A 79 -6.93 4.16 -24.78
CA GLY A 79 -5.47 4.16 -24.60
C GLY A 79 -4.84 2.76 -24.59
N VAL A 80 -3.74 2.65 -23.87
CA VAL A 80 -2.92 1.43 -23.81
C VAL A 80 -3.19 0.58 -22.55
N PHE A 81 -4.05 1.03 -21.65
CA PHE A 81 -4.20 0.47 -20.29
C PHE A 81 -4.60 -1.01 -20.28
N ARG A 82 -5.47 -1.42 -21.22
CA ARG A 82 -5.87 -2.83 -21.35
C ARG A 82 -4.73 -3.70 -21.85
N HIS A 83 -3.98 -3.21 -22.83
CA HIS A 83 -2.85 -3.93 -23.44
C HIS A 83 -1.65 -4.02 -22.48
N GLU A 84 -1.31 -2.92 -21.82
CA GLU A 84 -0.20 -2.84 -20.87
C GLU A 84 -0.55 -3.37 -19.47
N GLY A 85 -1.82 -3.61 -19.19
CA GLY A 85 -2.28 -4.15 -17.91
C GLY A 85 -2.15 -5.67 -17.83
N SER A 86 -2.10 -6.20 -16.60
CA SER A 86 -2.15 -7.64 -16.35
C SER A 86 -3.58 -8.21 -16.42
N SER A 87 -4.60 -7.36 -16.44
CA SER A 87 -6.03 -7.72 -16.51
C SER A 87 -6.79 -6.62 -17.26
N GLY A 88 -7.95 -6.18 -16.80
CA GLY A 88 -8.79 -5.17 -17.45
C GLY A 88 -8.20 -3.78 -17.64
N GLY A 89 -7.06 -3.47 -17.01
CA GLY A 89 -6.39 -2.16 -17.09
C GLY A 89 -7.00 -1.09 -16.19
N LEU A 90 -8.09 -1.39 -15.47
CA LEU A 90 -8.86 -0.43 -14.67
C LEU A 90 -8.02 0.26 -13.60
N THR A 91 -7.16 -0.48 -12.89
CA THR A 91 -6.30 0.12 -11.86
C THR A 91 -5.39 1.17 -12.47
N SER A 92 -4.59 0.83 -13.48
CA SER A 92 -3.66 1.76 -14.11
C SER A 92 -4.37 2.99 -14.71
N TRP A 93 -5.53 2.78 -15.31
CA TRP A 93 -6.38 3.86 -15.84
C TRP A 93 -6.86 4.78 -14.72
N LEU A 94 -7.38 4.24 -13.61
CA LEU A 94 -7.84 5.03 -12.47
C LEU A 94 -6.71 5.90 -11.87
N LEU A 95 -5.52 5.31 -11.70
CA LEU A 95 -4.35 6.04 -11.21
C LEU A 95 -3.99 7.20 -12.13
N TYR A 96 -3.99 6.92 -13.45
CA TYR A 96 -3.72 7.92 -14.48
C TYR A 96 -4.72 9.06 -14.43
N GLU A 97 -6.03 8.76 -14.39
CA GLU A 97 -7.10 9.75 -14.35
C GLU A 97 -7.04 10.65 -13.11
N LEU A 98 -6.79 10.07 -11.94
CA LEU A 98 -6.70 10.83 -10.69
C LEU A 98 -5.48 11.78 -10.69
N LEU A 99 -4.35 11.33 -11.20
CA LEU A 99 -3.14 12.14 -11.33
C LEU A 99 -3.31 13.22 -12.41
N ALA A 100 -3.81 12.86 -13.61
CA ALA A 100 -4.03 13.78 -14.72
C ALA A 100 -5.03 14.90 -14.39
N LYS A 101 -6.04 14.59 -13.57
CA LYS A 101 -7.06 15.57 -13.12
C LYS A 101 -6.63 16.37 -11.89
N GLY A 102 -5.41 16.22 -11.41
CA GLY A 102 -4.91 16.89 -10.22
C GLY A 102 -5.68 16.56 -8.94
N LYS A 103 -6.28 15.36 -8.86
CA LYS A 103 -6.98 14.88 -7.66
C LYS A 103 -5.99 14.37 -6.61
N VAL A 104 -4.79 14.01 -7.04
CA VAL A 104 -3.64 13.64 -6.21
C VAL A 104 -2.39 14.26 -6.80
N ASP A 105 -1.40 14.52 -5.94
CA ASP A 105 -0.09 15.07 -6.31
C ASP A 105 0.90 13.95 -6.66
N GLY A 106 0.59 12.71 -6.27
CA GLY A 106 1.40 11.55 -6.60
C GLY A 106 0.70 10.23 -6.30
N VAL A 107 1.25 9.17 -6.88
CA VAL A 107 0.80 7.79 -6.74
C VAL A 107 1.91 6.97 -6.10
N ILE A 108 1.62 6.37 -4.95
CA ILE A 108 2.49 5.45 -4.21
C ILE A 108 2.22 4.05 -4.72
N HIS A 109 3.16 3.46 -5.44
CA HIS A 109 3.02 2.13 -6.00
C HIS A 109 4.37 1.43 -6.20
N VAL A 110 4.33 0.15 -6.54
CA VAL A 110 5.54 -0.65 -6.75
C VAL A 110 6.11 -0.40 -8.14
N GLY A 111 7.38 -0.07 -8.20
CA GLY A 111 8.17 0.08 -9.43
C GLY A 111 9.46 -0.70 -9.36
N SER A 112 10.38 -0.43 -10.30
CA SER A 112 11.74 -0.98 -10.25
C SER A 112 12.45 -0.49 -8.99
N GLY A 113 13.17 -1.39 -8.33
CA GLY A 113 13.98 -1.05 -7.17
C GLY A 113 15.09 -0.08 -7.48
N THR A 114 15.56 0.62 -6.47
CA THR A 114 16.65 1.62 -6.58
C THR A 114 18.02 1.03 -6.33
N THR A 115 18.07 -0.20 -5.79
CA THR A 115 19.31 -0.91 -5.48
C THR A 115 19.41 -2.24 -6.21
N THR A 116 20.61 -2.78 -6.32
CA THR A 116 20.87 -4.10 -6.95
C THR A 116 20.20 -5.25 -6.18
N ASP A 117 20.00 -5.09 -4.87
CA ASP A 117 19.44 -6.12 -4.00
C ASP A 117 17.90 -6.08 -3.96
N GLU A 118 17.31 -4.99 -4.41
CA GLU A 118 15.85 -4.78 -4.46
C GLU A 118 15.38 -4.68 -5.90
N ARG A 119 14.88 -5.79 -6.45
CA ARG A 119 14.34 -5.82 -7.81
C ARG A 119 13.14 -4.89 -7.99
N PHE A 120 12.31 -4.79 -6.95
CA PHE A 120 11.13 -3.92 -6.91
C PHE A 120 11.00 -3.30 -5.53
N SER A 121 10.54 -2.05 -5.49
CA SER A 121 10.26 -1.30 -4.26
C SER A 121 9.07 -0.36 -4.44
N TYR A 122 8.51 0.09 -3.32
CA TYR A 122 7.56 1.20 -3.33
C TYR A 122 8.27 2.51 -3.63
N SER A 123 7.63 3.34 -4.42
CA SER A 123 8.09 4.69 -4.74
C SER A 123 6.91 5.56 -5.16
N ILE A 124 7.13 6.85 -5.30
CA ILE A 124 6.13 7.83 -5.69
C ILE A 124 6.32 8.16 -7.18
N SER A 125 5.23 8.11 -7.95
CA SER A 125 5.18 8.70 -9.30
C SER A 125 4.38 9.99 -9.25
N THR A 126 4.96 11.06 -9.76
CA THR A 126 4.36 12.39 -9.83
C THR A 126 4.06 12.80 -11.26
N SER A 127 4.44 11.99 -12.24
CA SER A 127 4.21 12.21 -13.66
C SER A 127 3.53 11.03 -14.33
N LEU A 128 2.78 11.29 -15.40
CA LEU A 128 2.09 10.26 -16.17
C LEU A 128 3.04 9.27 -16.85
N PRO A 129 4.20 9.67 -17.43
CA PRO A 129 5.18 8.74 -17.98
C PRO A 129 5.73 7.75 -16.94
N GLU A 130 6.06 8.23 -15.73
CA GLU A 130 6.52 7.36 -14.64
C GLU A 130 5.47 6.32 -14.25
N LEU A 131 4.21 6.76 -14.14
CA LEU A 131 3.10 5.90 -13.77
C LEU A 131 2.88 4.79 -14.81
N VAL A 132 2.85 5.14 -16.10
CA VAL A 132 2.66 4.16 -17.19
C VAL A 132 3.84 3.18 -17.25
N GLY A 133 5.08 3.65 -17.09
CA GLY A 133 6.28 2.81 -17.09
C GLY A 133 6.32 1.77 -15.96
N ARG A 134 5.49 1.93 -14.93
CA ARG A 134 5.40 1.01 -13.78
C ARG A 134 4.15 0.12 -13.81
N ALA A 135 3.38 0.11 -14.90
CA ALA A 135 2.24 -0.80 -15.07
C ALA A 135 2.67 -2.27 -14.94
N LYS A 136 1.71 -3.15 -14.79
CA LYS A 136 1.80 -4.61 -14.58
C LYS A 136 2.05 -5.03 -13.13
N SER A 137 1.49 -6.19 -12.78
CA SER A 137 1.63 -6.81 -11.47
C SER A 137 3.07 -7.26 -11.21
N ARG A 138 3.54 -7.07 -9.98
CA ARG A 138 4.85 -7.52 -9.51
C ARG A 138 4.66 -8.52 -8.38
N TYR A 139 4.95 -9.79 -8.64
CA TYR A 139 4.88 -10.87 -7.65
C TYR A 139 6.19 -10.97 -6.88
N TYR A 140 6.48 -9.97 -6.09
CA TYR A 140 7.73 -9.80 -5.36
C TYR A 140 7.45 -9.23 -3.97
N PRO A 141 8.13 -9.70 -2.91
CA PRO A 141 7.97 -9.14 -1.58
C PRO A 141 8.56 -7.73 -1.51
N VAL A 142 7.75 -6.79 -1.10
CA VAL A 142 8.11 -5.38 -0.92
C VAL A 142 7.74 -4.91 0.48
N GLU A 143 8.38 -3.86 0.95
CA GLU A 143 8.05 -3.18 2.20
C GLU A 143 7.81 -1.68 1.92
N MET A 144 7.22 -0.95 2.88
CA MET A 144 6.75 0.43 2.66
C MET A 144 7.42 1.46 3.56
N SER A 145 8.32 1.07 4.46
CA SER A 145 8.85 1.97 5.49
C SER A 145 9.48 3.24 4.91
N SER A 146 10.29 3.08 3.87
CA SER A 146 10.98 4.20 3.22
C SER A 146 10.01 5.19 2.58
N VAL A 147 9.07 4.71 1.77
CA VAL A 147 8.11 5.57 1.07
C VAL A 147 7.13 6.25 2.05
N LEU A 148 6.73 5.59 3.14
CA LEU A 148 5.91 6.21 4.17
C LEU A 148 6.67 7.32 4.92
N THR A 149 7.96 7.15 5.15
CA THR A 149 8.81 8.21 5.72
C THR A 149 8.92 9.39 4.76
N GLU A 150 9.06 9.13 3.48
CA GLU A 150 9.13 10.16 2.44
C GLU A 150 7.84 10.98 2.36
N ILE A 151 6.67 10.34 2.23
CA ILE A 151 5.40 11.05 2.09
C ILE A 151 5.04 11.92 3.30
N ASN A 152 5.46 11.54 4.51
CA ASN A 152 5.23 12.38 5.69
C ASN A 152 5.99 13.70 5.65
N ARG A 153 7.09 13.76 4.90
CA ARG A 153 7.91 14.99 4.73
C ARG A 153 7.47 15.85 3.55
N LEU A 154 6.83 15.23 2.56
CA LEU A 154 6.37 15.93 1.37
C LEU A 154 5.03 16.61 1.60
N GLU A 155 4.79 17.72 0.92
CA GLU A 155 3.47 18.34 0.81
C GLU A 155 2.59 17.57 -0.19
N GLY A 156 1.26 17.80 -0.12
CA GLY A 156 0.31 17.25 -1.08
C GLY A 156 -0.47 16.03 -0.57
N VAL A 157 -1.28 15.48 -1.46
CA VAL A 157 -2.16 14.33 -1.22
C VAL A 157 -1.85 13.21 -2.21
N TYR A 158 -1.93 11.98 -1.72
CA TYR A 158 -1.46 10.82 -2.46
C TYR A 158 -2.54 9.75 -2.61
N LEU A 159 -2.38 8.92 -3.67
CA LEU A 159 -3.07 7.66 -3.83
C LEU A 159 -2.09 6.53 -3.53
N LEU A 160 -2.50 5.55 -2.73
CA LEU A 160 -1.72 4.36 -2.43
C LEU A 160 -2.30 3.14 -3.15
N VAL A 161 -1.45 2.43 -3.91
CA VAL A 161 -1.75 1.09 -4.44
C VAL A 161 -1.09 0.05 -3.54
N GLY A 162 -1.85 -0.93 -3.07
CA GLY A 162 -1.28 -1.96 -2.20
C GLY A 162 -2.15 -3.19 -2.07
N LEU A 163 -1.64 -4.20 -1.38
CA LEU A 163 -2.45 -5.33 -0.94
C LEU A 163 -3.39 -4.90 0.19
N PRO A 164 -4.54 -5.58 0.42
CA PRO A 164 -5.46 -5.22 1.49
C PRO A 164 -4.80 -5.10 2.87
N CYS A 165 -3.88 -6.00 3.23
CA CYS A 165 -3.15 -5.93 4.48
C CYS A 165 -2.24 -4.68 4.58
N PHE A 166 -1.66 -4.21 3.49
CA PHE A 166 -0.88 -2.96 3.45
C PHE A 166 -1.78 -1.74 3.62
N ILE A 167 -2.92 -1.73 2.94
CA ILE A 167 -3.91 -0.66 3.08
C ILE A 167 -4.41 -0.58 4.53
N LYS A 168 -4.77 -1.73 5.14
CA LYS A 168 -5.17 -1.81 6.55
C LYS A 168 -4.09 -1.27 7.48
N ALA A 169 -2.82 -1.68 7.29
CA ALA A 169 -1.71 -1.18 8.08
C ALA A 169 -1.55 0.34 7.98
N VAL A 170 -1.64 0.89 6.77
CA VAL A 170 -1.53 2.34 6.53
C VAL A 170 -2.68 3.10 7.19
N ARG A 171 -3.92 2.62 7.11
CA ARG A 171 -5.06 3.24 7.80
C ARG A 171 -4.92 3.19 9.32
N ARG A 172 -4.43 2.08 9.88
CA ARG A 172 -4.10 1.98 11.30
C ARG A 172 -2.98 2.93 11.73
N LEU A 173 -1.94 3.09 10.91
CA LEU A 173 -0.86 4.06 11.12
C LEU A 173 -1.37 5.50 11.09
N GLU A 174 -2.32 5.82 10.21
CA GLU A 174 -2.97 7.12 10.12
C GLU A 174 -3.82 7.39 11.37
N LEU A 175 -4.64 6.42 11.81
CA LEU A 175 -5.44 6.51 13.05
C LEU A 175 -4.58 6.66 14.30
N ALA A 176 -3.41 6.02 14.33
CA ALA A 176 -2.46 6.11 15.44
C ALA A 176 -1.55 7.37 15.36
N GLY A 177 -1.72 8.23 14.35
CA GLY A 177 -0.98 9.48 14.21
C GLY A 177 0.46 9.35 13.66
N TYR A 178 0.86 8.16 13.18
CA TYR A 178 2.17 7.96 12.54
C TYR A 178 2.21 8.49 11.10
N ILE A 179 1.06 8.60 10.45
CA ILE A 179 0.90 9.23 9.13
C ILE A 179 -0.06 10.41 9.30
N VAL A 180 0.26 11.52 8.66
CA VAL A 180 -0.59 12.72 8.68
C VAL A 180 -1.95 12.41 8.06
N SER A 181 -3.02 12.68 8.79
CA SER A 181 -4.39 12.40 8.33
C SER A 181 -4.70 13.12 7.01
N GLY A 182 -5.36 12.41 6.10
CA GLY A 182 -5.71 12.91 4.77
C GLY A 182 -4.56 12.96 3.77
N LYS A 183 -3.32 12.66 4.17
CA LYS A 183 -2.16 12.56 3.28
C LYS A 183 -2.37 11.48 2.21
N ILE A 184 -2.89 10.32 2.60
CA ILE A 184 -3.30 9.25 1.68
C ILE A 184 -4.82 9.32 1.49
N ARG A 185 -5.26 10.12 0.51
CA ARG A 185 -6.68 10.37 0.25
C ARG A 185 -7.38 9.17 -0.38
N TYR A 186 -6.71 8.51 -1.32
CA TYR A 186 -7.27 7.37 -2.04
C TYR A 186 -6.41 6.13 -1.85
N THR A 187 -7.06 4.97 -1.86
CA THR A 187 -6.40 3.67 -1.84
C THR A 187 -6.96 2.77 -2.92
N ALA A 188 -6.10 2.05 -3.61
CA ALA A 188 -6.47 1.01 -4.57
C ALA A 188 -5.94 -0.33 -4.06
N ALA A 189 -6.83 -1.14 -3.49
CA ALA A 189 -6.48 -2.46 -2.97
C ALA A 189 -6.47 -3.49 -4.11
N LEU A 190 -5.36 -4.19 -4.28
CA LEU A 190 -5.23 -5.31 -5.22
C LEU A 190 -5.49 -6.62 -4.48
N VAL A 191 -6.51 -7.37 -4.89
CA VAL A 191 -6.83 -8.66 -4.29
C VAL A 191 -5.64 -9.60 -4.37
N CYS A 192 -5.30 -10.24 -3.25
CA CYS A 192 -4.10 -11.04 -3.11
C CYS A 192 -4.46 -12.47 -2.71
N GLY A 193 -3.93 -13.46 -3.45
CA GLY A 193 -4.06 -14.87 -3.08
C GLY A 193 -3.07 -15.26 -1.98
N HIS A 194 -1.81 -14.82 -2.05
CA HIS A 194 -0.77 -15.01 -1.03
C HIS A 194 0.54 -14.30 -1.42
N LEU A 195 1.41 -14.07 -0.43
CA LEU A 195 2.72 -13.46 -0.63
C LEU A 195 3.72 -14.48 -1.20
N LYS A 196 4.42 -14.09 -2.26
CA LYS A 196 5.55 -14.85 -2.82
C LYS A 196 6.85 -14.44 -2.14
N SER A 197 7.86 -15.32 -2.14
CA SER A 197 9.22 -14.99 -1.72
C SER A 197 10.04 -14.39 -2.86
N LYS A 198 11.19 -13.79 -2.55
CA LYS A 198 12.14 -13.32 -3.59
C LYS A 198 12.58 -14.45 -4.52
N ARG A 199 12.65 -15.69 -4.02
CA ARG A 199 13.03 -16.87 -4.80
C ARG A 199 12.07 -17.18 -5.95
N PHE A 200 10.78 -16.84 -5.80
CA PHE A 200 9.79 -17.02 -6.88
C PHE A 200 10.13 -16.23 -8.15
N SER A 201 10.77 -15.10 -8.01
CA SER A 201 11.17 -14.23 -9.14
C SER A 201 12.55 -14.58 -9.71
N SER A 202 13.22 -15.61 -9.17
CA SER A 202 14.53 -16.08 -9.61
C SER A 202 14.42 -17.27 -10.59
N TYR A 203 13.21 -17.76 -10.84
CA TYR A 203 12.85 -18.71 -11.88
C TYR A 203 12.35 -17.91 -13.10
#